data_e9b7348053eb8cd32d835a0e5b9fe3c2
#
_entry.id   e9b7348053eb8cd32d835a0e5b9fe3c2
#
_cell.length_a   1.000
_cell.length_b   1.000
_cell.length_c   1.000
_cell.angle_alpha   90.00
_cell.angle_beta   90.00
_cell.angle_gamma   90.00
#
_symmetry.space_group_name_H-M   'P 1'
#
loop_
_entity.id
_entity.type
_entity.pdbx_description
1 polymer ?
#
loop_
_entity_poly.entity_id
_entity_poly.type
_entity_poly.pdbx_seq_one_letter_code
_entity_poly.pdbx_strand_id
1 'polypeptide(L)'
;LTSIGQVADLFVNNSLALEVQCSGLPISRLQLRTQAYSEAGYQVLWLLGKDLWLKERLTNLHKQFLSFSMNMGFHLWELDDEKKELRLRYLIHEDLRGKVHCLTKVFPFGEGNLLDILRLPFAKQALSHLTCPLDRDLPRYIAQQLYYKSPNWLALQAESYSRGENLLTKTAEEWYPHIRLPRSAIGFAQIQKDLTLVYQDFDQYYGNIEDKQKQVLYPPIIYRKPM
;
A
#
# COMPACT_ATOMS: atom_id res chain seq x y z
N LEU A 1 24.26 15.76 3.47
CA LEU A 1 24.51 15.67 2.02
C LEU A 1 24.46 17.08 1.42
N THR A 2 25.58 17.81 1.58
CA THR A 2 25.71 19.22 1.15
C THR A 2 25.50 19.39 -0.37
N SER A 3 25.83 18.37 -1.16
CA SER A 3 25.71 18.39 -2.63
C SER A 3 24.26 18.49 -3.14
N ILE A 4 23.28 18.05 -2.37
CA ILE A 4 21.86 18.06 -2.74
C ILE A 4 21.01 18.97 -1.84
N GLY A 5 21.65 19.72 -0.92
CA GLY A 5 20.93 20.59 0.03
C GLY A 5 19.97 19.84 0.98
N GLN A 6 20.15 18.51 1.15
CA GLN A 6 19.36 17.68 2.04
C GLN A 6 20.22 17.19 3.22
N VAL A 7 19.60 17.09 4.38
CA VAL A 7 20.20 16.46 5.56
C VAL A 7 19.42 15.19 5.83
N ALA A 8 20.05 14.03 5.65
CA ALA A 8 19.46 12.74 6.04
C ALA A 8 19.63 12.56 7.56
N ASP A 9 18.63 11.96 8.21
CA ASP A 9 18.74 11.62 9.64
C ASP A 9 19.87 10.60 9.87
N LEU A 10 19.97 9.62 8.96
CA LEU A 10 21.08 8.67 8.93
C LEU A 10 21.47 8.35 7.48
N PHE A 11 22.76 8.32 7.19
CA PHE A 11 23.29 7.97 5.86
C PHE A 11 24.18 6.74 5.95
N VAL A 12 23.77 5.66 5.30
CA VAL A 12 24.37 4.32 5.43
C VAL A 12 25.08 3.94 4.14
N ASN A 13 26.33 3.46 4.28
CA ASN A 13 27.16 2.96 3.17
C ASN A 13 27.25 3.91 1.96
N ASN A 14 27.20 5.21 2.19
CA ASN A 14 27.23 6.26 1.15
C ASN A 14 26.21 6.07 0.00
N SER A 15 25.11 5.36 0.26
CA SER A 15 24.13 5.06 -0.78
C SER A 15 22.67 5.07 -0.28
N LEU A 16 22.42 4.87 0.99
CA LEU A 16 21.08 4.78 1.57
C LEU A 16 20.87 5.88 2.62
N ALA A 17 19.95 6.79 2.36
CA ALA A 17 19.41 7.72 3.34
C ALA A 17 18.26 7.07 4.11
N LEU A 18 18.35 7.04 5.43
CA LEU A 18 17.22 6.73 6.30
C LEU A 18 16.66 8.05 6.83
N GLU A 19 15.36 8.25 6.62
CA GLU A 19 14.62 9.44 7.03
C GLU A 19 13.53 9.04 8.03
N VAL A 20 13.53 9.64 9.21
CA VAL A 20 12.52 9.38 10.24
C VAL A 20 11.48 10.51 10.22
N GLN A 21 10.29 10.22 9.76
CA GLN A 21 9.22 11.19 9.67
C GLN A 21 8.23 11.01 10.82
N CYS A 22 8.25 11.91 11.80
CA CYS A 22 7.40 11.83 12.99
C CYS A 22 6.09 12.64 12.88
N SER A 23 6.03 13.63 11.99
CA SER A 23 4.87 14.51 11.84
C SER A 23 4.45 14.68 10.39
N GLY A 24 3.24 15.16 10.16
CA GLY A 24 2.76 15.44 8.81
C GLY A 24 3.62 16.47 8.09
N LEU A 25 3.81 16.29 6.79
CA LEU A 25 4.47 17.25 5.91
C LEU A 25 3.69 17.38 4.58
N PRO A 26 3.85 18.52 3.86
CA PRO A 26 3.25 18.67 2.53
C PRO A 26 3.78 17.59 1.58
N ILE A 27 2.88 16.99 0.81
CA ILE A 27 3.22 15.93 -0.15
C ILE A 27 4.28 16.41 -1.15
N SER A 28 4.14 17.64 -1.65
CA SER A 28 5.12 18.25 -2.57
C SER A 28 6.53 18.27 -1.98
N ARG A 29 6.66 18.58 -0.69
CA ARG A 29 7.95 18.58 0.00
C ARG A 29 8.53 17.17 0.10
N LEU A 30 7.71 16.17 0.41
CA LEU A 30 8.13 14.78 0.43
C LEU A 30 8.63 14.32 -0.93
N GLN A 31 7.84 14.61 -1.99
CA GLN A 31 8.19 14.27 -3.36
C GLN A 31 9.52 14.90 -3.79
N LEU A 32 9.70 16.20 -3.56
CA LEU A 32 10.94 16.91 -3.86
C LEU A 32 12.15 16.32 -3.12
N ARG A 33 12.00 15.99 -1.83
CA ARG A 33 13.09 15.36 -1.05
C ARG A 33 13.42 13.98 -1.60
N THR A 34 12.43 13.15 -1.87
CA THR A 34 12.63 11.81 -2.43
C THR A 34 13.27 11.86 -3.80
N GLN A 35 12.84 12.80 -4.65
CA GLN A 35 13.41 13.01 -5.98
C GLN A 35 14.87 13.48 -5.91
N ALA A 36 15.21 14.41 -5.03
CA ALA A 36 16.58 14.89 -4.86
C ALA A 36 17.57 13.78 -4.47
N TYR A 37 17.15 12.82 -3.62
CA TYR A 37 17.95 11.64 -3.34
C TYR A 37 18.13 10.77 -4.58
N SER A 38 17.05 10.50 -5.32
CA SER A 38 17.08 9.66 -6.51
C SER A 38 17.96 10.26 -7.63
N GLU A 39 17.87 11.57 -7.88
CA GLU A 39 18.68 12.28 -8.88
C GLU A 39 20.16 12.26 -8.53
N ALA A 40 20.50 12.23 -7.25
CA ALA A 40 21.85 12.10 -6.77
C ALA A 40 22.36 10.63 -6.73
N GLY A 41 21.55 9.67 -7.17
CA GLY A 41 21.88 8.25 -7.18
C GLY A 41 21.78 7.57 -5.81
N TYR A 42 21.12 8.19 -4.84
CA TYR A 42 20.90 7.64 -3.51
C TYR A 42 19.53 6.99 -3.39
N GLN A 43 19.46 5.92 -2.62
CA GLN A 43 18.21 5.36 -2.15
C GLN A 43 17.74 6.11 -0.90
N VAL A 44 16.45 6.31 -0.75
CA VAL A 44 15.86 6.81 0.49
C VAL A 44 14.86 5.82 1.04
N LEU A 45 14.89 5.60 2.34
CA LEU A 45 13.91 4.82 3.07
C LEU A 45 13.30 5.70 4.17
N TRP A 46 11.99 5.84 4.12
CA TRP A 46 11.23 6.58 5.10
C TRP A 46 10.75 5.65 6.21
N LEU A 47 11.04 6.01 7.47
CA LEU A 47 10.57 5.35 8.68
C LEU A 47 9.51 6.24 9.32
N LEU A 48 8.30 5.74 9.48
CA LEU A 48 7.18 6.51 10.02
C LEU A 48 7.15 6.43 11.55
N GLY A 49 7.26 7.58 12.20
CA GLY A 49 7.05 7.70 13.64
C GLY A 49 5.56 7.60 14.03
N LYS A 50 5.28 7.57 15.33
CA LYS A 50 4.00 7.23 15.94
C LYS A 50 2.78 7.97 15.37
N ASP A 51 2.90 9.26 15.08
CA ASP A 51 1.79 10.07 14.56
C ASP A 51 1.39 9.69 13.13
N LEU A 52 2.32 9.08 12.38
CA LEU A 52 2.16 8.65 11.00
C LEU A 52 2.02 7.14 10.83
N TRP A 53 1.87 6.37 11.91
CA TRP A 53 1.64 4.94 11.76
C TRP A 53 0.35 4.65 11.00
N LEU A 54 0.39 3.62 10.17
CA LEU A 54 -0.75 3.16 9.40
C LEU A 54 -1.83 2.62 10.35
N LYS A 55 -2.96 3.30 10.36
CA LYS A 55 -4.15 2.91 11.13
C LYS A 55 -5.14 2.18 10.21
N GLU A 56 -6.39 2.59 10.24
CA GLU A 56 -7.45 1.91 9.49
C GLU A 56 -7.50 2.31 8.00
N ARG A 57 -6.93 3.45 7.62
CA ARG A 57 -7.04 3.99 6.26
C ARG A 57 -5.71 4.55 5.76
N LEU A 58 -5.45 4.36 4.46
CA LEU A 58 -4.36 5.03 3.77
C LEU A 58 -4.77 6.48 3.44
N THR A 59 -4.06 7.44 4.00
CA THR A 59 -4.15 8.83 3.56
C THR A 59 -3.33 9.04 2.29
N ASN A 60 -3.54 10.16 1.59
CA ASN A 60 -2.68 10.51 0.45
C ASN A 60 -1.21 10.64 0.84
N LEU A 61 -0.93 11.10 2.07
CA LEU A 61 0.44 11.17 2.59
C LEU A 61 1.02 9.76 2.82
N HIS A 62 0.25 8.82 3.41
CA HIS A 62 0.69 7.42 3.55
C HIS A 62 1.06 6.80 2.21
N LYS A 63 0.27 7.08 1.14
CA LYS A 63 0.55 6.56 -0.20
C LYS A 63 1.89 7.04 -0.76
N GLN A 64 2.37 8.21 -0.35
CA GLN A 64 3.70 8.69 -0.75
C GLN A 64 4.85 7.93 -0.06
N PHE A 65 4.62 7.38 1.12
CA PHE A 65 5.59 6.56 1.85
C PHE A 65 5.58 5.08 1.46
N LEU A 66 4.63 4.65 0.61
CA LEU A 66 4.59 3.27 0.15
C LEU A 66 5.78 2.95 -0.74
N SER A 67 6.42 1.83 -0.45
CA SER A 67 7.33 1.13 -1.34
C SER A 67 6.65 -0.12 -1.92
N PHE A 68 7.25 -0.71 -2.96
CA PHE A 68 6.69 -1.87 -3.63
C PHE A 68 7.76 -2.92 -3.96
N SER A 69 7.43 -4.19 -3.69
CA SER A 69 8.22 -5.33 -4.13
C SER A 69 7.34 -6.48 -4.60
N MET A 70 7.87 -7.36 -5.46
CA MET A 70 7.13 -8.54 -5.92
C MET A 70 6.90 -9.56 -4.80
N ASN A 71 7.77 -9.59 -3.78
CA ASN A 71 7.73 -10.56 -2.69
C ASN A 71 6.78 -10.17 -1.54
N MET A 72 6.51 -8.85 -1.37
CA MET A 72 5.70 -8.34 -0.26
C MET A 72 4.59 -7.38 -0.70
N GLY A 73 4.50 -7.04 -1.98
CA GLY A 73 3.55 -6.05 -2.48
C GLY A 73 3.85 -4.65 -1.97
N PHE A 74 2.80 -3.85 -1.82
CA PHE A 74 2.91 -2.54 -1.19
C PHE A 74 3.25 -2.70 0.29
N HIS A 75 4.23 -1.91 0.74
CA HIS A 75 4.72 -1.97 2.11
C HIS A 75 5.24 -0.61 2.57
N LEU A 76 5.33 -0.42 3.88
CA LEU A 76 5.96 0.73 4.52
C LEU A 76 6.60 0.31 5.85
N TRP A 77 7.47 1.16 6.36
CA TRP A 77 8.16 0.95 7.60
C TRP A 77 7.68 1.92 8.68
N GLU A 78 7.49 1.40 9.89
CA GLU A 78 7.17 2.17 11.08
C GLU A 78 8.27 1.99 12.13
N LEU A 79 8.60 3.08 12.82
CA LEU A 79 9.54 3.10 13.93
C LEU A 79 8.78 3.29 15.24
N ASP A 80 8.94 2.36 16.17
CA ASP A 80 8.45 2.47 17.54
C ASP A 80 9.62 2.65 18.49
N ASP A 81 9.87 3.89 18.90
CA ASP A 81 10.96 4.25 19.80
C ASP A 81 10.65 3.92 21.28
N GLU A 82 9.38 3.80 21.65
CA GLU A 82 8.96 3.37 22.99
C GLU A 82 9.24 1.87 23.17
N LYS A 83 8.83 1.05 22.19
CA LYS A 83 9.05 -0.41 22.22
C LYS A 83 10.41 -0.83 21.70
N LYS A 84 11.19 0.10 21.13
CA LYS A 84 12.50 -0.17 20.53
C LYS A 84 12.41 -1.22 19.43
N GLU A 85 11.50 -1.02 18.46
CA GLU A 85 11.26 -1.94 17.36
C GLU A 85 11.02 -1.22 16.03
N LEU A 86 11.38 -1.91 14.92
CA LEU A 86 10.91 -1.58 13.58
C LEU A 86 9.72 -2.49 13.23
N ARG A 87 8.74 -1.93 12.54
CA ARG A 87 7.60 -2.69 12.00
C ARG A 87 7.55 -2.53 10.50
N LEU A 88 7.47 -3.65 9.81
CA LEU A 88 7.20 -3.72 8.38
C LEU A 88 5.73 -4.05 8.17
N ARG A 89 4.96 -3.07 7.67
CA ARG A 89 3.59 -3.27 7.21
C ARG A 89 3.65 -3.68 5.75
N TYR A 90 3.13 -4.84 5.38
CA TYR A 90 3.25 -5.38 4.03
C TYR A 90 1.96 -6.09 3.58
N LEU A 91 1.88 -6.49 2.31
CA LEU A 91 0.63 -6.90 1.67
C LEU A 91 -0.48 -5.86 1.88
N ILE A 92 -0.12 -4.59 1.78
CA ILE A 92 -1.07 -3.50 2.03
C ILE A 92 -2.08 -3.45 0.88
N HIS A 93 -3.36 -3.56 1.24
CA HIS A 93 -4.51 -3.50 0.35
C HIS A 93 -5.59 -2.61 0.97
N GLU A 94 -6.51 -2.12 0.15
CA GLU A 94 -7.68 -1.35 0.60
C GLU A 94 -8.97 -2.10 0.21
N ASP A 95 -9.92 -2.22 1.13
CA ASP A 95 -11.27 -2.70 0.76
C ASP A 95 -12.09 -1.58 0.10
N LEU A 96 -13.28 -1.93 -0.38
CA LEU A 96 -14.15 -0.98 -1.07
C LEU A 96 -14.77 0.08 -0.13
N ARG A 97 -14.61 -0.06 1.19
CA ARG A 97 -14.92 0.98 2.18
C ARG A 97 -13.71 1.87 2.48
N GLY A 98 -12.53 1.54 1.90
CA GLY A 98 -11.26 2.24 2.12
C GLY A 98 -10.54 1.85 3.40
N LYS A 99 -10.92 0.73 4.03
CA LYS A 99 -10.18 0.18 5.18
C LYS A 99 -8.97 -0.59 4.69
N VAL A 100 -7.87 -0.45 5.42
CA VAL A 100 -6.60 -1.14 5.11
C VAL A 100 -6.59 -2.55 5.66
N HIS A 101 -6.10 -3.47 4.84
CA HIS A 101 -5.77 -4.84 5.19
C HIS A 101 -4.30 -5.08 4.90
N CYS A 102 -3.55 -5.56 5.88
CA CYS A 102 -2.11 -5.81 5.75
C CYS A 102 -1.61 -6.80 6.79
N LEU A 103 -0.40 -7.30 6.58
CA LEU A 103 0.36 -8.06 7.56
C LEU A 103 1.43 -7.17 8.21
N THR A 104 1.92 -7.61 9.37
CA THR A 104 2.98 -6.90 10.10
C THR A 104 4.08 -7.88 10.49
N LYS A 105 5.34 -7.50 10.23
CA LYS A 105 6.52 -8.12 10.86
C LYS A 105 7.12 -7.11 11.83
N VAL A 106 7.58 -7.59 12.97
CA VAL A 106 8.19 -6.78 14.04
C VAL A 106 9.64 -7.22 14.22
N PHE A 107 10.53 -6.26 14.38
CA PHE A 107 11.97 -6.45 14.54
C PHE A 107 12.46 -5.63 15.73
N PRO A 108 12.65 -6.26 16.92
CA PRO A 108 13.21 -5.57 18.07
C PRO A 108 14.62 -5.04 17.81
N PHE A 109 14.97 -3.91 18.40
CA PHE A 109 16.32 -3.35 18.27
C PHE A 109 17.34 -4.29 18.93
N GLY A 110 18.49 -4.44 18.27
CA GLY A 110 19.54 -5.34 18.74
C GLY A 110 19.38 -6.80 18.31
N GLU A 111 18.26 -7.15 17.69
CA GLU A 111 18.06 -8.46 17.09
C GLU A 111 18.31 -8.43 15.57
N GLY A 112 19.30 -9.19 15.12
CA GLY A 112 19.67 -9.30 13.71
C GLY A 112 20.45 -8.09 13.15
N ASN A 113 20.72 -8.15 11.85
CA ASN A 113 21.41 -7.09 11.13
C ASN A 113 20.39 -6.14 10.51
N LEU A 114 20.50 -4.84 10.81
CA LEU A 114 19.57 -3.82 10.32
C LEU A 114 19.45 -3.81 8.78
N LEU A 115 20.57 -3.91 8.06
CA LEU A 115 20.57 -3.88 6.60
C LEU A 115 19.85 -5.10 6.00
N ASP A 116 20.00 -6.26 6.62
CA ASP A 116 19.29 -7.48 6.18
C ASP A 116 17.79 -7.36 6.44
N ILE A 117 17.40 -6.79 7.58
CA ILE A 117 16.00 -6.47 7.90
C ILE A 117 15.42 -5.51 6.85
N LEU A 118 16.10 -4.42 6.54
CA LEU A 118 15.63 -3.43 5.57
C LEU A 118 15.57 -3.97 4.13
N ARG A 119 16.38 -4.97 3.78
CA ARG A 119 16.36 -5.66 2.49
C ARG A 119 15.28 -6.74 2.37
N LEU A 120 14.68 -7.14 3.49
CA LEU A 120 13.70 -8.22 3.54
C LEU A 120 12.59 -8.13 2.48
N PRO A 121 11.99 -6.97 2.17
CA PRO A 121 10.96 -6.87 1.14
C PRO A 121 11.40 -7.32 -0.25
N PHE A 122 12.70 -7.25 -0.53
CA PHE A 122 13.29 -7.62 -1.83
C PHE A 122 13.91 -9.01 -1.86
N ALA A 123 14.09 -9.63 -0.69
CA ALA A 123 14.65 -10.97 -0.55
C ALA A 123 13.59 -12.05 -0.83
N LYS A 124 14.04 -13.21 -1.34
CA LYS A 124 13.19 -14.40 -1.47
C LYS A 124 12.84 -14.92 -0.07
N GLN A 125 11.55 -15.11 0.18
CA GLN A 125 11.05 -15.60 1.47
C GLN A 125 9.86 -16.54 1.28
N ALA A 126 9.46 -17.18 2.39
CA ALA A 126 8.25 -17.99 2.41
C ALA A 126 7.04 -17.12 2.02
N LEU A 127 6.12 -17.71 1.27
CA LEU A 127 4.92 -17.05 0.83
C LEU A 127 4.01 -16.74 2.01
N SER A 128 3.69 -15.45 2.20
CA SER A 128 2.68 -15.03 3.15
C SER A 128 1.36 -14.75 2.44
N HIS A 129 0.25 -14.91 3.14
CA HIS A 129 -1.07 -14.54 2.62
C HIS A 129 -1.93 -13.95 3.74
N LEU A 130 -2.94 -13.19 3.35
CA LEU A 130 -3.93 -12.60 4.24
C LEU A 130 -5.33 -12.98 3.73
N THR A 131 -6.15 -13.59 4.58
CA THR A 131 -7.52 -13.96 4.23
C THR A 131 -8.48 -12.87 4.69
N CYS A 132 -9.28 -12.35 3.75
CA CYS A 132 -10.31 -11.36 4.00
C CYS A 132 -11.68 -11.98 3.68
N PRO A 133 -12.60 -12.05 4.66
CA PRO A 133 -13.95 -12.57 4.41
C PRO A 133 -14.73 -11.61 3.52
N LEU A 134 -15.73 -12.13 2.80
CA LEU A 134 -16.66 -11.34 2.03
C LEU A 134 -17.40 -10.34 2.95
N ASP A 135 -17.42 -9.07 2.56
CA ASP A 135 -18.23 -8.05 3.22
C ASP A 135 -19.70 -8.14 2.75
N ARG A 136 -20.50 -8.88 3.47
CA ARG A 136 -21.94 -9.07 3.16
C ARG A 136 -22.76 -7.79 3.31
N ASP A 137 -22.29 -6.83 4.11
CA ASP A 137 -22.95 -5.53 4.29
C ASP A 137 -22.50 -4.48 3.26
N LEU A 138 -21.62 -4.83 2.33
CA LEU A 138 -21.14 -3.89 1.32
C LEU A 138 -22.26 -3.28 0.45
N PRO A 139 -23.27 -4.03 -0.03
CA PRO A 139 -24.37 -3.44 -0.79
C PRO A 139 -25.13 -2.37 0.01
N ARG A 140 -25.38 -2.63 1.30
CA ARG A 140 -26.01 -1.66 2.20
C ARG A 140 -25.15 -0.41 2.39
N TYR A 141 -23.86 -0.59 2.56
CA TYR A 141 -22.91 0.54 2.66
C TYR A 141 -22.95 1.39 1.39
N ILE A 142 -22.92 0.77 0.20
CA ILE A 142 -22.96 1.48 -1.08
C ILE A 142 -24.27 2.26 -1.25
N ALA A 143 -25.41 1.64 -0.93
CA ALA A 143 -26.72 2.33 -0.93
C ALA A 143 -26.71 3.55 -0.02
N GLN A 144 -26.12 3.45 1.18
CA GLN A 144 -25.96 4.57 2.10
C GLN A 144 -25.04 5.67 1.53
N GLN A 145 -23.93 5.31 0.90
CA GLN A 145 -23.02 6.28 0.26
C GLN A 145 -23.71 7.03 -0.90
N LEU A 146 -24.50 6.35 -1.70
CA LEU A 146 -25.30 6.98 -2.77
C LEU A 146 -26.39 7.90 -2.20
N TYR A 147 -27.06 7.48 -1.14
CA TYR A 147 -28.05 8.31 -0.44
C TYR A 147 -27.44 9.61 0.08
N TYR A 148 -26.26 9.57 0.69
CA TYR A 148 -25.51 10.73 1.17
C TYR A 148 -24.74 11.47 0.06
N LYS A 149 -24.95 11.10 -1.20
CA LYS A 149 -24.36 11.77 -2.36
C LYS A 149 -22.82 11.81 -2.33
N SER A 150 -22.19 10.72 -1.85
CA SER A 150 -20.73 10.61 -1.84
C SER A 150 -20.19 10.75 -3.30
N PRO A 151 -19.33 11.74 -3.59
CA PRO A 151 -18.94 12.05 -4.98
C PRO A 151 -18.35 10.87 -5.73
N ASN A 152 -17.49 10.08 -5.08
CA ASN A 152 -16.85 8.92 -5.70
C ASN A 152 -17.87 7.83 -6.07
N TRP A 153 -18.86 7.58 -5.20
CA TRP A 153 -19.90 6.58 -5.45
C TRP A 153 -20.92 7.06 -6.48
N LEU A 154 -21.22 8.36 -6.52
CA LEU A 154 -22.07 8.94 -7.58
C LEU A 154 -21.39 8.85 -8.95
N ALA A 155 -20.09 9.15 -9.04
CA ALA A 155 -19.34 9.01 -10.28
C ALA A 155 -19.35 7.55 -10.77
N LEU A 156 -19.12 6.58 -9.86
CA LEU A 156 -19.15 5.16 -10.18
C LEU A 156 -20.56 4.69 -10.61
N GLN A 157 -21.62 5.21 -9.97
CA GLN A 157 -23.00 4.92 -10.37
C GLN A 157 -23.30 5.45 -11.78
N ALA A 158 -22.88 6.68 -12.09
CA ALA A 158 -23.06 7.27 -13.41
C ALA A 158 -22.34 6.44 -14.49
N GLU A 159 -21.11 6.03 -14.23
CA GLU A 159 -20.35 5.13 -15.11
C GLU A 159 -21.04 3.76 -15.27
N SER A 160 -21.56 3.19 -14.20
CA SER A 160 -22.31 1.92 -14.25
C SER A 160 -23.59 2.05 -15.10
N TYR A 161 -24.33 3.14 -14.95
CA TYR A 161 -25.52 3.40 -15.76
C TYR A 161 -25.20 3.50 -17.26
N SER A 162 -24.06 4.10 -17.64
CA SER A 162 -23.66 4.15 -19.05
C SER A 162 -23.40 2.76 -19.67
N ARG A 163 -23.15 1.75 -18.83
CA ARG A 163 -23.02 0.33 -19.22
C ARG A 163 -24.28 -0.50 -19.02
N GLY A 164 -25.41 0.13 -18.64
CA GLY A 164 -26.67 -0.57 -18.35
C GLY A 164 -26.69 -1.31 -17.00
N GLU A 165 -25.75 -1.00 -16.10
CA GLU A 165 -25.66 -1.60 -14.77
C GLU A 165 -26.17 -0.64 -13.68
N ASN A 166 -26.60 -1.21 -12.55
CA ASN A 166 -26.99 -0.45 -11.37
C ASN A 166 -26.25 -0.98 -10.14
N LEU A 167 -25.51 -0.11 -9.45
CA LEU A 167 -24.75 -0.51 -8.25
C LEU A 167 -25.65 -1.01 -7.12
N LEU A 168 -26.90 -0.52 -7.05
CA LEU A 168 -27.85 -0.90 -6.00
C LEU A 168 -28.41 -2.31 -6.14
N THR A 169 -28.29 -2.92 -7.32
CA THR A 169 -28.77 -4.29 -7.56
C THR A 169 -27.68 -5.34 -7.42
N LYS A 170 -26.41 -4.92 -7.28
CA LYS A 170 -25.28 -5.84 -7.13
C LYS A 170 -25.27 -6.50 -5.77
N THR A 171 -25.12 -7.81 -5.74
CA THR A 171 -24.87 -8.60 -4.52
C THR A 171 -23.44 -8.38 -4.01
N ALA A 172 -23.14 -8.84 -2.82
CA ALA A 172 -21.79 -8.73 -2.26
C ALA A 172 -20.76 -9.50 -3.12
N GLU A 173 -21.14 -10.67 -3.64
CA GLU A 173 -20.31 -11.54 -4.50
C GLU A 173 -19.99 -10.88 -5.85
N GLU A 174 -20.89 -10.09 -6.40
CA GLU A 174 -20.68 -9.37 -7.67
C GLU A 174 -19.69 -8.19 -7.51
N TRP A 175 -19.39 -7.78 -6.30
CA TRP A 175 -18.33 -6.81 -5.99
C TRP A 175 -16.94 -7.43 -5.88
N TYR A 176 -16.82 -8.74 -6.04
CA TYR A 176 -15.51 -9.40 -6.02
C TYR A 176 -14.68 -9.03 -7.27
N PRO A 177 -13.35 -8.82 -7.17
CA PRO A 177 -12.57 -8.78 -5.95
C PRO A 177 -12.96 -7.54 -5.12
N HIS A 178 -13.31 -7.76 -3.84
CA HIS A 178 -13.78 -6.71 -2.93
C HIS A 178 -12.65 -5.98 -2.20
N ILE A 179 -11.42 -6.43 -2.38
CA ILE A 179 -10.20 -5.81 -1.86
C ILE A 179 -9.26 -5.53 -3.03
N ARG A 180 -8.66 -4.35 -3.03
CA ARG A 180 -7.87 -3.79 -4.12
C ARG A 180 -6.47 -3.42 -3.68
N LEU A 181 -5.55 -3.41 -4.63
CA LEU A 181 -4.25 -2.76 -4.45
C LEU A 181 -4.42 -1.25 -4.25
N PRO A 182 -3.60 -0.60 -3.39
CA PRO A 182 -3.61 0.84 -3.23
C PRO A 182 -3.41 1.57 -4.58
N ARG A 183 -4.19 2.62 -4.80
CA ARG A 183 -4.06 3.50 -5.96
C ARG A 183 -3.84 4.94 -5.51
N SER A 184 -3.08 5.70 -6.28
CA SER A 184 -2.84 7.12 -6.02
C SER A 184 -3.05 7.93 -7.31
N ALA A 185 -3.92 8.94 -7.27
CA ALA A 185 -4.13 9.84 -8.39
C ALA A 185 -2.92 10.76 -8.67
N ILE A 186 -2.06 10.94 -7.67
CA ILE A 186 -0.87 11.82 -7.76
C ILE A 186 0.44 11.01 -7.83
N GLY A 187 0.36 9.69 -8.02
CA GLY A 187 1.51 8.78 -8.02
C GLY A 187 2.01 8.43 -6.61
N PHE A 188 3.16 7.78 -6.57
CA PHE A 188 3.86 7.34 -5.36
C PHE A 188 5.28 7.92 -5.37
N ALA A 189 5.71 8.59 -4.30
CA ALA A 189 7.03 9.22 -4.29
C ALA A 189 8.18 8.20 -4.34
N GLN A 190 8.03 7.06 -3.69
CA GLN A 190 9.09 6.04 -3.61
C GLN A 190 9.01 4.95 -4.68
N ILE A 191 7.96 4.91 -5.50
CA ILE A 191 7.77 3.88 -6.52
C ILE A 191 7.95 4.53 -7.89
N GLN A 192 9.11 4.39 -8.48
CA GLN A 192 9.45 4.98 -9.78
C GLN A 192 9.06 4.08 -10.97
N LYS A 193 8.84 2.78 -10.70
CA LYS A 193 8.46 1.85 -11.76
C LYS A 193 6.97 1.93 -12.07
N ASP A 194 6.64 1.68 -13.32
CA ASP A 194 5.24 1.50 -13.74
C ASP A 194 4.64 0.23 -13.09
N LEU A 195 3.50 0.40 -12.45
CA LEU A 195 2.74 -0.66 -11.82
C LEU A 195 1.53 -1.14 -12.66
N THR A 196 1.36 -0.65 -13.87
CA THR A 196 0.22 -0.98 -14.74
C THR A 196 0.06 -2.48 -14.90
N LEU A 197 1.14 -3.19 -15.20
CA LEU A 197 1.11 -4.65 -15.32
C LEU A 197 0.76 -5.35 -13.99
N VAL A 198 1.19 -4.80 -12.85
CA VAL A 198 0.86 -5.37 -11.54
C VAL A 198 -0.64 -5.25 -11.25
N TYR A 199 -1.26 -4.13 -11.60
CA TYR A 199 -2.72 -3.96 -11.47
C TYR A 199 -3.47 -4.89 -12.42
N GLN A 200 -3.03 -5.03 -13.67
CA GLN A 200 -3.63 -5.95 -14.63
C GLN A 200 -3.50 -7.41 -14.18
N ASP A 201 -2.30 -7.83 -13.74
CA ASP A 201 -2.05 -9.16 -13.20
C ASP A 201 -2.93 -9.44 -11.98
N PHE A 202 -3.12 -8.45 -11.09
CA PHE A 202 -4.02 -8.55 -9.93
C PHE A 202 -5.48 -8.76 -10.37
N ASP A 203 -5.97 -7.92 -11.27
CA ASP A 203 -7.36 -7.97 -11.73
C ASP A 203 -7.64 -9.30 -12.47
N GLN A 204 -6.70 -9.77 -13.29
CA GLN A 204 -6.79 -11.05 -13.98
C GLN A 204 -6.75 -12.23 -13.01
N TYR A 205 -5.82 -12.23 -12.06
CA TYR A 205 -5.67 -13.31 -11.07
C TYR A 205 -6.94 -13.49 -10.25
N TYR A 206 -7.46 -12.39 -9.66
CA TYR A 206 -8.67 -12.44 -8.83
C TYR A 206 -9.95 -12.53 -9.65
N GLY A 207 -9.98 -12.05 -10.89
CA GLY A 207 -11.14 -12.20 -11.80
C GLY A 207 -11.47 -13.64 -12.14
N ASN A 208 -10.50 -14.55 -12.09
CA ASN A 208 -10.64 -15.97 -12.43
C ASN A 208 -10.97 -16.87 -11.22
N ILE A 209 -11.10 -16.30 -10.01
CA ILE A 209 -11.40 -17.10 -8.81
C ILE A 209 -12.92 -17.35 -8.73
N GLU A 210 -13.30 -18.62 -8.62
CA GLU A 210 -14.70 -19.05 -8.54
C GLU A 210 -15.32 -18.80 -7.15
N ASP A 211 -14.59 -19.16 -6.06
CA ASP A 211 -15.03 -18.93 -4.68
C ASP A 211 -14.91 -17.46 -4.29
N LYS A 212 -16.04 -16.77 -4.25
CA LYS A 212 -16.13 -15.34 -3.91
C LYS A 212 -16.49 -15.07 -2.44
N GLN A 213 -16.58 -16.09 -1.59
CA GLN A 213 -16.95 -15.94 -0.17
C GLN A 213 -15.81 -15.35 0.69
N LYS A 214 -14.58 -15.44 0.20
CA LYS A 214 -13.40 -14.87 0.82
C LYS A 214 -12.39 -14.48 -0.26
N GLN A 215 -11.58 -13.49 0.03
CA GLN A 215 -10.43 -13.15 -0.81
C GLN A 215 -9.15 -13.46 -0.06
N VAL A 216 -8.29 -14.30 -0.62
CA VAL A 216 -6.96 -14.59 -0.09
C VAL A 216 -5.97 -13.72 -0.84
N LEU A 217 -5.34 -12.79 -0.13
CA LEU A 217 -4.40 -11.83 -0.70
C LEU A 217 -2.99 -12.38 -0.66
N TYR A 218 -2.34 -12.41 -1.80
CA TYR A 218 -0.98 -12.88 -2.00
C TYR A 218 -0.04 -11.76 -2.44
N PRO A 219 1.29 -11.93 -2.27
CA PRO A 219 2.27 -11.06 -2.91
C PRO A 219 2.14 -11.09 -4.44
N PRO A 220 2.48 -9.98 -5.13
CA PRO A 220 2.37 -9.87 -6.59
C PRO A 220 3.13 -10.94 -7.39
N ILE A 221 4.16 -11.55 -6.82
CA ILE A 221 4.88 -12.66 -7.44
C ILE A 221 3.96 -13.85 -7.77
N ILE A 222 2.85 -14.00 -7.05
CA ILE A 222 1.87 -15.08 -7.29
C ILE A 222 1.01 -14.82 -8.50
N TYR A 223 0.70 -13.56 -8.81
CA TYR A 223 -0.22 -13.22 -9.91
C TYR A 223 0.28 -13.71 -11.28
N ARG A 224 1.59 -13.91 -11.43
CA ARG A 224 2.25 -14.38 -12.65
C ARG A 224 2.54 -15.89 -12.69
N LYS A 225 2.24 -16.63 -11.64
CA LYS A 225 2.37 -18.08 -11.67
C LYS A 225 1.18 -18.65 -12.44
N PRO A 226 1.36 -19.56 -13.41
CA PRO A 226 0.26 -20.33 -13.96
C PRO A 226 -0.44 -21.07 -12.80
N MET A 227 -1.76 -20.92 -12.73
CA MET A 227 -2.61 -21.69 -11.80
C MET A 227 -2.64 -23.16 -12.20
#